data_9218ad1680368b758c0154f8be2b3feb
#
_entry.id   9218ad1680368b758c0154f8be2b3feb
#
_cell.length_a   1.000
_cell.length_b   1.000
_cell.length_c   1.000
_cell.angle_alpha   90.00
_cell.angle_beta   90.00
_cell.angle_gamma   90.00
#
_symmetry.space_group_name_H-M   'P 1'
#
loop_
_entity.id
_entity.type
_entity.pdbx_description
1 polymer ?
#
loop_
_entity_poly.entity_id
_entity_poly.type
_entity_poly.pdbx_seq_one_letter_code
_entity_poly.pdbx_strand_id
1 'polypeptide(L)'
;MPRIDEIRSALAFFQPALVNPAGARRASVAMVLRSGGGGPEVLFIERARQAGDPWSGHMAFPGGRMEARDASVRHAAERETLEEVGLQIRGGELLGRLDDLEGRNAGRRSGLVVSAFVYHCADPAPLVANHEVAQTLWTPLTRLLDPLHHVEQTFPGAGDQLFPGVVVGKPDRHVVWGLTYRFLEVFFQATHDTTGWEFPDRWRSELRGALD
;
A
#
# COMPACT_ATOMS: atom_id res chain seq x y z
N MET A 1 20.34 -10.01 3.02
CA MET A 1 19.05 -9.27 3.03
C MET A 1 18.98 -8.44 1.77
N PRO A 2 17.89 -8.49 1.01
CA PRO A 2 17.72 -7.67 -0.19
C PRO A 2 17.87 -6.19 0.14
N ARG A 3 18.44 -5.45 -0.80
CA ARG A 3 18.75 -4.03 -0.65
C ARG A 3 17.85 -3.21 -1.57
N ILE A 4 17.78 -1.93 -1.33
CA ILE A 4 17.03 -0.99 -2.19
C ILE A 4 17.45 -1.11 -3.66
N ASP A 5 18.72 -1.38 -3.94
CA ASP A 5 19.24 -1.54 -5.30
C ASP A 5 18.62 -2.74 -6.05
N GLU A 6 18.34 -3.83 -5.35
CA GLU A 6 17.66 -5.00 -5.93
C GLU A 6 16.20 -4.71 -6.23
N ILE A 7 15.50 -4.00 -5.33
CA ILE A 7 14.13 -3.51 -5.56
C ILE A 7 14.09 -2.55 -6.75
N ARG A 8 15.04 -1.61 -6.81
CA ARG A 8 15.18 -0.67 -7.94
C ARG A 8 15.33 -1.39 -9.25
N SER A 9 16.24 -2.37 -9.30
CA SER A 9 16.50 -3.15 -10.50
C SER A 9 15.27 -3.92 -10.95
N ALA A 10 14.56 -4.57 -10.03
CA ALA A 10 13.33 -5.30 -10.33
C ALA A 10 12.24 -4.38 -10.91
N LEU A 11 11.96 -3.27 -10.23
CA LEU A 11 10.89 -2.35 -10.64
C LEU A 11 11.21 -1.58 -11.93
N ALA A 12 12.49 -1.41 -12.29
CA ALA A 12 12.89 -0.80 -13.56
C ALA A 12 12.44 -1.62 -14.78
N PHE A 13 12.30 -2.92 -14.65
CA PHE A 13 11.84 -3.83 -15.71
C PHE A 13 10.38 -4.26 -15.57
N PHE A 14 9.74 -3.95 -14.45
CA PHE A 14 8.34 -4.29 -14.22
C PHE A 14 7.44 -3.48 -15.15
N GLN A 15 6.51 -4.17 -15.83
CA GLN A 15 5.54 -3.55 -16.73
C GLN A 15 4.16 -3.56 -16.04
N PRO A 16 3.73 -2.44 -15.45
CA PRO A 16 2.48 -2.41 -14.70
C PRO A 16 1.26 -2.56 -15.60
N ALA A 17 0.30 -3.37 -15.18
CA ALA A 17 -1.03 -3.44 -15.79
C ALA A 17 -1.83 -2.19 -15.42
N LEU A 18 -2.15 -1.38 -16.42
CA LEU A 18 -2.90 -0.14 -16.23
C LEU A 18 -4.37 -0.34 -16.55
N VAL A 19 -5.24 0.14 -15.67
CA VAL A 19 -6.70 0.03 -15.79
C VAL A 19 -7.30 1.41 -16.01
N ASN A 20 -8.06 1.58 -17.09
CA ASN A 20 -8.67 2.87 -17.42
C ASN A 20 -10.14 2.73 -17.90
N PRO A 21 -11.06 2.27 -17.06
CA PRO A 21 -12.46 2.19 -17.41
C PRO A 21 -13.06 3.59 -17.51
N ALA A 22 -13.98 3.76 -18.48
CA ALA A 22 -14.65 5.05 -18.68
C ALA A 22 -15.38 5.51 -17.41
N GLY A 23 -15.18 6.77 -17.01
CA GLY A 23 -15.84 7.36 -15.84
C GLY A 23 -15.33 6.88 -14.48
N ALA A 24 -14.23 6.12 -14.42
CA ALA A 24 -13.65 5.70 -13.16
C ALA A 24 -13.14 6.88 -12.33
N ARG A 25 -13.46 6.86 -11.04
CA ARG A 25 -12.80 7.71 -10.06
C ARG A 25 -11.38 7.21 -9.85
N ARG A 26 -10.44 8.13 -9.69
CA ARG A 26 -9.05 7.79 -9.48
C ARG A 26 -8.55 8.17 -8.10
N ALA A 27 -7.74 7.30 -7.54
CA ALA A 27 -6.95 7.56 -6.35
C ALA A 27 -5.53 7.04 -6.57
N SER A 28 -4.61 7.47 -5.75
CA SER A 28 -3.26 6.94 -5.78
C SER A 28 -2.60 6.98 -4.42
N VAL A 29 -1.65 6.07 -4.22
CA VAL A 29 -0.92 5.91 -2.97
C VAL A 29 0.59 5.87 -3.25
N ALA A 30 1.37 6.25 -2.24
CA ALA A 30 2.82 6.14 -2.26
C ALA A 30 3.28 5.03 -1.30
N MET A 31 3.87 3.96 -1.83
CA MET A 31 4.64 2.99 -1.07
C MET A 31 6.04 3.57 -0.86
N VAL A 32 6.24 4.24 0.25
CA VAL A 32 7.52 4.90 0.56
C VAL A 32 8.42 3.94 1.30
N LEU A 33 9.61 3.70 0.76
CA LEU A 33 10.65 2.88 1.34
C LEU A 33 11.75 3.75 1.90
N ARG A 34 12.36 3.32 3.01
CA ARG A 34 13.62 3.87 3.54
C ARG A 34 14.61 2.75 3.85
N SER A 35 15.86 3.10 4.02
CA SER A 35 16.89 2.20 4.52
C SER A 35 16.83 2.17 6.05
N GLY A 36 16.43 1.04 6.64
CA GLY A 36 16.47 0.81 8.08
C GLY A 36 17.70 0.01 8.51
N GLY A 37 17.94 -0.07 9.82
CA GLY A 37 19.08 -0.82 10.38
C GLY A 37 19.02 -2.34 10.12
N GLY A 38 17.85 -2.89 9.85
CA GLY A 38 17.61 -4.31 9.54
C GLY A 38 17.20 -4.57 8.08
N GLY A 39 17.41 -3.62 7.16
CA GLY A 39 16.98 -3.69 5.77
C GLY A 39 15.92 -2.66 5.40
N PRO A 40 15.35 -2.72 4.20
CA PRO A 40 14.33 -1.79 3.78
C PRO A 40 13.08 -1.83 4.66
N GLU A 41 12.55 -0.66 4.98
CA GLU A 41 11.30 -0.46 5.71
C GLU A 41 10.31 0.30 4.85
N VAL A 42 9.02 0.00 5.01
CA VAL A 42 7.91 0.67 4.32
C VAL A 42 7.09 1.50 5.30
N LEU A 43 6.65 2.67 4.84
CA LEU A 43 5.77 3.56 5.59
C LEU A 43 4.32 3.12 5.47
N PHE A 44 3.67 2.98 6.63
CA PHE A 44 2.21 2.90 6.74
C PHE A 44 1.67 4.06 7.57
N ILE A 45 0.45 4.47 7.28
CA ILE A 45 -0.37 5.35 8.12
C ILE A 45 -1.52 4.57 8.73
N GLU A 46 -1.90 4.90 9.95
CA GLU A 46 -3.20 4.56 10.52
C GLU A 46 -4.13 5.75 10.26
N ARG A 47 -5.21 5.54 9.52
CA ARG A 47 -6.20 6.60 9.27
C ARG A 47 -6.89 7.02 10.55
N ALA A 48 -7.05 8.32 10.76
CA ALA A 48 -7.78 8.83 11.91
C ALA A 48 -9.25 8.35 11.90
N ARG A 49 -9.84 8.22 13.09
CA ARG A 49 -11.24 7.85 13.22
C ARG A 49 -12.13 9.04 12.91
N GLN A 50 -12.94 8.95 11.87
CA GLN A 50 -13.93 9.96 11.46
C GLN A 50 -15.31 9.33 11.36
N ALA A 51 -16.31 9.99 11.91
CA ALA A 51 -17.69 9.52 11.83
C ALA A 51 -18.15 9.46 10.36
N GLY A 52 -18.66 8.30 9.93
CA GLY A 52 -19.12 8.08 8.56
C GLY A 52 -18.04 7.66 7.56
N ASP A 53 -16.74 7.61 7.92
CA ASP A 53 -15.70 7.03 7.09
C ASP A 53 -15.57 5.52 7.38
N PRO A 54 -15.94 4.64 6.44
CA PRO A 54 -15.82 3.18 6.62
C PRO A 54 -14.37 2.70 6.70
N TRP A 55 -13.40 3.54 6.34
CA TRP A 55 -11.97 3.24 6.35
C TRP A 55 -11.26 3.77 7.61
N SER A 56 -12.03 4.29 8.59
CA SER A 56 -11.51 4.80 9.85
C SER A 56 -10.69 3.76 10.61
N GLY A 57 -9.47 4.11 11.03
CA GLY A 57 -8.58 3.24 11.79
C GLY A 57 -7.88 2.16 10.96
N HIS A 58 -8.08 2.14 9.64
CA HIS A 58 -7.39 1.17 8.77
C HIS A 58 -5.95 1.59 8.51
N MET A 59 -5.09 0.59 8.38
CA MET A 59 -3.72 0.78 7.93
C MET A 59 -3.67 0.91 6.41
N ALA A 60 -2.95 1.92 5.92
CA ALA A 60 -2.82 2.20 4.50
C ALA A 60 -1.42 2.74 4.17
N PHE A 61 -1.08 2.78 2.88
CA PHE A 61 -0.08 3.70 2.40
C PHE A 61 -0.62 5.12 2.39
N PRO A 62 0.21 6.17 2.58
CA PRO A 62 -0.22 7.54 2.38
C PRO A 62 -0.73 7.73 0.95
N GLY A 63 -1.82 8.48 0.81
CA GLY A 63 -2.43 8.70 -0.49
C GLY A 63 -3.92 8.97 -0.43
N GLY A 64 -4.49 9.40 -1.57
CA GLY A 64 -5.88 9.78 -1.63
C GLY A 64 -6.43 9.91 -3.04
N ARG A 65 -7.55 10.60 -3.15
CA ARG A 65 -8.24 10.81 -4.44
C ARG A 65 -7.50 11.82 -5.28
N MET A 66 -7.45 11.55 -6.58
CA MET A 66 -7.01 12.53 -7.57
C MET A 66 -8.01 13.69 -7.64
N GLU A 67 -7.51 14.90 -7.55
CA GLU A 67 -8.27 16.15 -7.67
C GLU A 67 -7.99 16.84 -9.01
N ALA A 68 -8.83 17.83 -9.35
CA ALA A 68 -8.67 18.58 -10.61
C ALA A 68 -7.33 19.35 -10.70
N ARG A 69 -6.73 19.68 -9.56
CA ARG A 69 -5.41 20.34 -9.50
C ARG A 69 -4.22 19.39 -9.72
N ASP A 70 -4.45 18.08 -9.68
CA ASP A 70 -3.40 17.11 -9.85
C ASP A 70 -3.11 16.89 -11.34
N ALA A 71 -1.88 17.15 -11.76
CA ALA A 71 -1.44 16.97 -13.14
C ALA A 71 -1.44 15.49 -13.58
N SER A 72 -1.39 14.56 -12.63
CA SER A 72 -1.39 13.11 -12.86
C SER A 72 -1.76 12.35 -11.58
N VAL A 73 -2.08 11.05 -11.69
CA VAL A 73 -2.28 10.18 -10.52
C VAL A 73 -1.01 10.10 -9.63
N ARG A 74 0.18 10.18 -10.22
CA ARG A 74 1.43 10.28 -9.47
C ARG A 74 1.49 11.56 -8.63
N HIS A 75 1.11 12.70 -9.22
CA HIS A 75 1.08 13.97 -8.49
C HIS A 75 0.11 13.94 -7.30
N ALA A 76 -1.03 13.25 -7.43
CA ALA A 76 -1.96 13.04 -6.31
C ALA A 76 -1.29 12.26 -5.16
N ALA A 77 -0.55 11.17 -5.43
CA ALA A 77 0.18 10.43 -4.39
C ALA A 77 1.25 11.30 -3.69
N GLU A 78 1.99 12.11 -4.48
CA GLU A 78 3.01 13.02 -3.96
C GLU A 78 2.41 14.11 -3.06
N ARG A 79 1.29 14.71 -3.48
CA ARG A 79 0.56 15.74 -2.73
C ARG A 79 0.00 15.19 -1.43
N GLU A 80 -0.74 14.07 -1.51
CA GLU A 80 -1.36 13.44 -0.34
C GLU A 80 -0.31 13.02 0.69
N THR A 81 0.83 12.45 0.27
CA THR A 81 1.92 12.10 1.18
C THR A 81 2.47 13.32 1.90
N LEU A 82 2.61 14.45 1.20
CA LEU A 82 3.04 15.70 1.84
C LEU A 82 1.97 16.23 2.82
N GLU A 83 0.68 16.19 2.45
CA GLU A 83 -0.43 16.67 3.27
C GLU A 83 -0.65 15.79 4.50
N GLU A 84 -0.60 14.47 4.37
CA GLU A 84 -0.90 13.51 5.44
C GLU A 84 0.24 13.36 6.46
N VAL A 85 1.49 13.31 6.00
CA VAL A 85 2.65 12.99 6.86
C VAL A 85 3.81 13.97 6.78
N GLY A 86 3.65 15.09 6.07
CA GLY A 86 4.68 16.12 5.93
C GLY A 86 5.91 15.70 5.13
N LEU A 87 5.85 14.55 4.43
CA LEU A 87 7.00 14.01 3.71
C LEU A 87 6.99 14.42 2.24
N GLN A 88 7.98 15.23 1.85
CA GLN A 88 8.18 15.62 0.46
C GLN A 88 8.88 14.50 -0.32
N ILE A 89 8.10 13.70 -1.07
CA ILE A 89 8.63 12.64 -1.94
C ILE A 89 8.80 13.09 -3.40
N ARG A 90 8.25 14.24 -3.76
CA ARG A 90 8.46 14.86 -5.07
C ARG A 90 9.91 15.31 -5.19
N GLY A 91 10.65 14.69 -6.09
CA GLY A 91 12.12 14.87 -6.18
C GLY A 91 12.91 13.79 -5.43
N GLY A 92 12.23 12.93 -4.65
CA GLY A 92 12.78 11.66 -4.19
C GLY A 92 12.93 10.68 -5.34
N GLU A 93 13.55 9.54 -5.06
CA GLU A 93 13.76 8.51 -6.06
C GLU A 93 12.49 7.69 -6.30
N LEU A 94 11.84 7.86 -7.45
CA LEU A 94 10.79 6.96 -7.90
C LEU A 94 11.43 5.66 -8.40
N LEU A 95 11.16 4.55 -7.70
CA LEU A 95 11.65 3.23 -8.08
C LEU A 95 10.77 2.59 -9.16
N GLY A 96 9.45 2.83 -9.15
CA GLY A 96 8.53 2.28 -10.14
C GLY A 96 7.06 2.52 -9.81
N ARG A 97 6.20 2.00 -10.68
CA ARG A 97 4.75 1.95 -10.51
C ARG A 97 4.31 0.49 -10.43
N LEU A 98 3.34 0.19 -9.60
CA LEU A 98 2.69 -1.12 -9.53
C LEU A 98 1.44 -1.17 -10.43
N ASP A 99 0.84 -2.35 -10.56
CA ASP A 99 -0.44 -2.53 -11.25
C ASP A 99 -1.51 -1.62 -10.65
N ASP A 100 -2.42 -1.13 -11.50
CA ASP A 100 -3.62 -0.48 -11.01
C ASP A 100 -4.57 -1.53 -10.41
N LEU A 101 -5.15 -1.23 -9.26
CA LEU A 101 -6.14 -2.08 -8.61
C LEU A 101 -7.53 -1.42 -8.62
N GLU A 102 -8.54 -2.21 -8.96
CA GLU A 102 -9.93 -1.78 -8.82
C GLU A 102 -10.44 -2.00 -7.39
N GLY A 103 -11.02 -0.94 -6.82
CA GLY A 103 -11.73 -1.06 -5.55
C GLY A 103 -13.01 -1.87 -5.68
N ARG A 104 -13.32 -2.67 -4.67
CA ARG A 104 -14.56 -3.47 -4.59
C ARG A 104 -15.32 -3.11 -3.31
N ASN A 105 -16.64 -3.06 -3.39
CA ASN A 105 -17.55 -2.97 -2.24
C ASN A 105 -18.50 -4.17 -2.31
N ALA A 106 -18.52 -5.01 -1.27
CA ALA A 106 -19.34 -6.22 -1.20
C ALA A 106 -19.26 -7.06 -2.49
N GLY A 107 -18.06 -7.32 -3.00
CA GLY A 107 -17.81 -8.08 -4.22
C GLY A 107 -18.06 -7.34 -5.54
N ARG A 108 -18.68 -6.15 -5.53
CA ARG A 108 -18.96 -5.37 -6.75
C ARG A 108 -17.85 -4.33 -6.99
N ARG A 109 -17.53 -4.09 -8.27
CA ARG A 109 -16.60 -2.99 -8.64
C ARG A 109 -17.15 -1.66 -8.13
N SER A 110 -16.34 -0.91 -7.37
CA SER A 110 -16.75 0.38 -6.79
C SER A 110 -16.66 1.54 -7.78
N GLY A 111 -16.11 1.31 -8.98
CA GLY A 111 -15.77 2.34 -9.95
C GLY A 111 -14.58 3.22 -9.51
N LEU A 112 -13.80 2.78 -8.54
CA LEU A 112 -12.56 3.42 -8.10
C LEU A 112 -11.37 2.61 -8.62
N VAL A 113 -10.44 3.27 -9.30
CA VAL A 113 -9.13 2.70 -9.68
C VAL A 113 -8.07 3.36 -8.82
N VAL A 114 -7.24 2.55 -8.16
CA VAL A 114 -6.15 3.01 -7.32
C VAL A 114 -4.82 2.64 -7.98
N SER A 115 -3.94 3.62 -8.13
CA SER A 115 -2.56 3.46 -8.62
C SER A 115 -1.58 3.50 -7.46
N ALA A 116 -0.53 2.70 -7.47
CA ALA A 116 0.52 2.75 -6.45
C ALA A 116 1.89 3.05 -7.07
N PHE A 117 2.62 3.96 -6.42
CA PHE A 117 3.97 4.36 -6.81
C PHE A 117 4.95 4.02 -5.69
N VAL A 118 6.07 3.38 -6.02
CA VAL A 118 7.10 3.00 -5.07
C VAL A 118 8.21 4.04 -5.07
N TYR A 119 8.47 4.65 -3.94
CA TYR A 119 9.50 5.66 -3.74
C TYR A 119 10.55 5.19 -2.75
N HIS A 120 11.79 5.61 -2.95
CA HIS A 120 12.85 5.49 -1.97
C HIS A 120 13.23 6.86 -1.43
N CYS A 121 13.18 7.00 -0.10
CA CYS A 121 13.67 8.13 0.65
C CYS A 121 14.78 7.63 1.58
N ALA A 122 16.03 7.87 1.23
CA ALA A 122 17.18 7.32 1.99
C ALA A 122 17.21 7.84 3.43
N ASP A 123 16.93 9.14 3.61
CA ASP A 123 16.91 9.82 4.91
C ASP A 123 15.65 10.72 4.98
N PRO A 124 14.48 10.15 5.27
CA PRO A 124 13.26 10.92 5.35
C PRO A 124 13.30 11.86 6.56
N ALA A 125 12.88 13.12 6.35
CA ALA A 125 12.65 14.05 7.44
C ALA A 125 11.67 13.45 8.47
N PRO A 126 11.68 13.92 9.73
CA PRO A 126 10.69 13.50 10.73
C PRO A 126 9.26 13.69 10.19
N LEU A 127 8.45 12.66 10.32
CA LEU A 127 7.08 12.69 9.84
C LEU A 127 6.22 13.58 10.75
N VAL A 128 5.37 14.40 10.14
CA VAL A 128 4.41 15.26 10.82
C VAL A 128 3.02 14.89 10.33
N ALA A 129 2.33 14.05 11.11
CA ALA A 129 0.98 13.62 10.78
C ALA A 129 -0.01 14.79 10.87
N ASN A 130 -0.93 14.88 9.90
CA ASN A 130 -2.06 15.81 9.95
C ASN A 130 -3.24 15.20 10.73
N HIS A 131 -4.40 15.87 10.71
CA HIS A 131 -5.60 15.41 11.42
C HIS A 131 -6.24 14.15 10.83
N GLU A 132 -5.87 13.74 9.62
CA GLU A 132 -6.39 12.53 8.96
C GLU A 132 -5.58 11.28 9.32
N VAL A 133 -4.41 11.45 9.95
CA VAL A 133 -3.48 10.38 10.30
C VAL A 133 -3.35 10.27 11.82
N ALA A 134 -3.82 9.15 12.38
CA ALA A 134 -3.70 8.87 13.81
C ALA A 134 -2.29 8.47 14.22
N GLN A 135 -1.58 7.74 13.35
CA GLN A 135 -0.23 7.24 13.61
C GLN A 135 0.49 6.91 12.29
N THR A 136 1.81 7.03 12.30
CA THR A 136 2.69 6.55 11.22
C THR A 136 3.56 5.41 11.74
N LEU A 137 3.82 4.40 10.89
CA LEU A 137 4.67 3.26 11.22
C LEU A 137 5.64 2.97 10.08
N TRP A 138 6.92 2.85 10.42
CA TRP A 138 7.91 2.23 9.55
C TRP A 138 7.99 0.75 9.88
N THR A 139 7.76 -0.11 8.91
CA THR A 139 7.72 -1.56 9.07
C THR A 139 8.78 -2.22 8.21
N PRO A 140 9.68 -3.04 8.76
CA PRO A 140 10.64 -3.80 7.96
C PRO A 140 9.92 -4.68 6.94
N LEU A 141 10.39 -4.69 5.68
CA LEU A 141 9.81 -5.56 4.65
C LEU A 141 9.92 -7.05 5.02
N THR A 142 10.97 -7.43 5.77
CA THR A 142 11.13 -8.79 6.29
C THR A 142 10.00 -9.23 7.22
N ARG A 143 9.40 -8.30 7.97
CA ARG A 143 8.23 -8.59 8.81
C ARG A 143 7.01 -8.97 7.97
N LEU A 144 6.85 -8.36 6.80
CA LEU A 144 5.73 -8.64 5.90
C LEU A 144 5.85 -10.01 5.22
N LEU A 145 7.06 -10.58 5.21
CA LEU A 145 7.34 -11.91 4.65
C LEU A 145 7.24 -13.03 5.68
N ASP A 146 7.18 -12.69 6.98
CA ASP A 146 7.10 -13.68 8.05
C ASP A 146 5.65 -14.19 8.18
N PRO A 147 5.40 -15.50 7.91
CA PRO A 147 4.06 -16.08 8.01
C PRO A 147 3.39 -15.93 9.38
N LEU A 148 4.17 -15.73 10.46
CA LEU A 148 3.65 -15.51 11.81
C LEU A 148 2.89 -14.19 11.97
N HIS A 149 3.11 -13.24 11.06
CA HIS A 149 2.41 -11.95 11.08
C HIS A 149 1.19 -11.92 10.16
N HIS A 150 0.95 -12.97 9.38
CA HIS A 150 -0.24 -13.06 8.53
C HIS A 150 -1.43 -13.61 9.30
N VAL A 151 -2.56 -12.93 9.15
CA VAL A 151 -3.82 -13.23 9.85
C VAL A 151 -4.98 -13.29 8.87
N GLU A 152 -6.04 -13.99 9.28
CA GLU A 152 -7.37 -13.91 8.67
C GLU A 152 -8.34 -13.34 9.68
N GLN A 153 -9.09 -12.35 9.27
CA GLN A 153 -10.11 -11.77 10.13
C GLN A 153 -11.22 -11.08 9.35
N THR A 154 -12.33 -10.89 10.01
CA THR A 154 -13.42 -10.06 9.50
C THR A 154 -13.08 -8.58 9.74
N PHE A 155 -13.57 -7.71 8.86
CA PHE A 155 -13.39 -6.27 8.99
C PHE A 155 -14.75 -5.56 9.01
N PRO A 156 -14.87 -4.42 9.71
CA PRO A 156 -16.09 -3.64 9.76
C PRO A 156 -16.63 -3.32 8.35
N GLY A 157 -17.90 -3.61 8.10
CA GLY A 157 -18.55 -3.39 6.81
C GLY A 157 -18.37 -4.50 5.77
N ALA A 158 -17.59 -5.53 6.07
CA ALA A 158 -17.35 -6.67 5.17
C ALA A 158 -18.19 -7.91 5.48
N GLY A 159 -19.11 -7.83 6.47
CA GLY A 159 -19.88 -8.98 6.95
C GLY A 159 -19.00 -10.01 7.63
N ASP A 160 -19.40 -11.29 7.55
CA ASP A 160 -18.68 -12.42 8.15
C ASP A 160 -17.56 -12.97 7.25
N GLN A 161 -17.29 -12.32 6.12
CA GLN A 161 -16.23 -12.75 5.21
C GLN A 161 -14.86 -12.53 5.85
N LEU A 162 -14.02 -13.57 5.83
CA LEU A 162 -12.63 -13.49 6.23
C LEU A 162 -11.79 -12.88 5.10
N PHE A 163 -10.87 -12.01 5.48
CA PHE A 163 -9.91 -11.38 4.57
C PHE A 163 -8.49 -11.61 5.07
N PRO A 164 -7.54 -11.81 4.16
CA PRO A 164 -6.14 -11.86 4.52
C PRO A 164 -5.65 -10.49 4.98
N GLY A 165 -4.75 -10.52 5.95
CA GLY A 165 -4.10 -9.34 6.46
C GLY A 165 -2.70 -9.64 6.98
N VAL A 166 -1.91 -8.59 7.18
CA VAL A 166 -0.59 -8.69 7.80
C VAL A 166 -0.44 -7.68 8.93
N VAL A 167 0.03 -8.14 10.07
CA VAL A 167 0.25 -7.33 11.28
C VAL A 167 1.53 -6.53 11.12
N VAL A 168 1.41 -5.20 11.00
CA VAL A 168 2.54 -4.28 10.81
C VAL A 168 3.00 -3.59 12.09
N GLY A 169 2.24 -3.73 13.18
CA GLY A 169 2.53 -3.13 14.49
C GLY A 169 1.85 -3.88 15.63
N LYS A 170 0.90 -3.26 16.32
CA LYS A 170 0.10 -3.89 17.37
C LYS A 170 -0.88 -4.88 16.76
N PRO A 171 -0.94 -6.17 17.23
CA PRO A 171 -1.75 -7.22 16.59
C PRO A 171 -3.23 -6.87 16.43
N ASP A 172 -3.83 -6.29 17.44
CA ASP A 172 -5.28 -6.01 17.47
C ASP A 172 -5.67 -4.69 16.79
N ARG A 173 -4.70 -3.97 16.23
CA ARG A 173 -4.93 -2.62 15.71
C ARG A 173 -4.27 -2.37 14.36
N HIS A 174 -3.02 -2.74 14.20
CA HIS A 174 -2.22 -2.37 13.03
C HIS A 174 -2.17 -3.56 12.05
N VAL A 175 -3.30 -3.83 11.40
CA VAL A 175 -3.41 -4.88 10.38
C VAL A 175 -3.64 -4.24 9.02
N VAL A 176 -2.75 -4.52 8.09
CA VAL A 176 -2.89 -4.16 6.67
C VAL A 176 -3.72 -5.23 5.98
N TRP A 177 -4.79 -4.84 5.28
CA TRP A 177 -5.67 -5.70 4.53
C TRP A 177 -6.23 -5.01 3.27
N GLY A 178 -7.11 -5.66 2.52
CA GLY A 178 -7.80 -5.08 1.37
C GLY A 178 -6.85 -4.61 0.27
N LEU A 179 -7.06 -3.41 -0.29
CA LEU A 179 -6.25 -2.90 -1.41
C LEU A 179 -4.77 -2.73 -1.02
N THR A 180 -4.48 -2.29 0.21
CA THR A 180 -3.09 -2.11 0.65
C THR A 180 -2.37 -3.46 0.72
N TYR A 181 -3.03 -4.52 1.21
CA TYR A 181 -2.50 -5.88 1.21
C TYR A 181 -2.25 -6.38 -0.22
N ARG A 182 -3.20 -6.17 -1.13
CA ARG A 182 -3.04 -6.54 -2.54
C ARG A 182 -1.90 -5.80 -3.24
N PHE A 183 -1.64 -4.54 -2.90
CA PHE A 183 -0.45 -3.84 -3.39
C PHE A 183 0.85 -4.43 -2.85
N LEU A 184 0.86 -4.95 -1.61
CA LEU A 184 2.01 -5.71 -1.12
C LEU A 184 2.24 -6.99 -1.93
N GLU A 185 1.16 -7.74 -2.25
CA GLU A 185 1.27 -8.92 -3.12
C GLU A 185 1.87 -8.58 -4.49
N VAL A 186 1.37 -7.52 -5.15
CA VAL A 186 1.90 -7.05 -6.44
C VAL A 186 3.37 -6.63 -6.30
N PHE A 187 3.72 -5.90 -5.25
CA PHE A 187 5.10 -5.45 -5.01
C PHE A 187 6.07 -6.64 -4.83
N PHE A 188 5.71 -7.59 -3.97
CA PHE A 188 6.56 -8.75 -3.73
C PHE A 188 6.64 -9.66 -4.96
N GLN A 189 5.57 -9.81 -5.72
CA GLN A 189 5.60 -10.53 -6.98
C GLN A 189 6.50 -9.83 -8.02
N ALA A 190 6.40 -8.51 -8.15
CA ALA A 190 7.22 -7.72 -9.08
C ALA A 190 8.72 -7.74 -8.73
N THR A 191 9.07 -7.99 -7.46
CA THR A 191 10.45 -7.99 -6.99
C THR A 191 11.01 -9.39 -6.76
N HIS A 192 10.20 -10.45 -6.85
CA HIS A 192 10.55 -11.82 -6.50
C HIS A 192 11.82 -12.33 -7.21
N ASP A 193 11.87 -12.20 -8.54
CA ASP A 193 12.98 -12.77 -9.36
C ASP A 193 14.34 -12.15 -9.01
N THR A 194 14.37 -10.93 -8.49
CA THR A 194 15.59 -10.22 -8.14
C THR A 194 15.95 -10.36 -6.67
N THR A 195 14.95 -10.37 -5.79
CA THR A 195 15.16 -10.39 -4.34
C THR A 195 15.10 -11.78 -3.73
N GLY A 196 14.46 -12.74 -4.40
CA GLY A 196 14.10 -14.05 -3.86
C GLY A 196 13.03 -13.98 -2.75
N TRP A 197 12.34 -12.86 -2.61
CA TRP A 197 11.28 -12.71 -1.60
C TRP A 197 10.00 -13.39 -2.02
N GLU A 198 9.47 -14.23 -1.14
CA GLU A 198 8.16 -14.88 -1.31
C GLU A 198 7.18 -14.31 -0.30
N PHE A 199 6.15 -13.61 -0.80
CA PHE A 199 5.04 -13.20 0.04
C PHE A 199 4.20 -14.43 0.40
N PRO A 200 3.82 -14.63 1.68
CA PRO A 200 3.12 -15.85 2.11
C PRO A 200 1.85 -16.09 1.31
N ASP A 201 1.80 -17.25 0.65
CA ASP A 201 0.79 -17.58 -0.38
C ASP A 201 -0.44 -18.30 0.20
N ARG A 202 -0.70 -18.17 1.51
CA ARG A 202 -1.79 -18.89 2.18
C ARG A 202 -3.18 -18.69 1.55
N TRP A 203 -3.31 -17.70 0.66
CA TRP A 203 -4.61 -17.19 0.19
C TRP A 203 -4.84 -17.26 -1.32
N ARG A 204 -3.82 -17.61 -2.12
CA ARG A 204 -3.96 -17.65 -3.59
C ARG A 204 -4.93 -18.69 -4.10
N SER A 205 -5.12 -19.81 -3.41
CA SER A 205 -5.95 -20.91 -3.88
C SER A 205 -7.44 -20.74 -3.58
N GLU A 206 -7.80 -20.12 -2.47
CA GLU A 206 -9.19 -20.04 -2.00
C GLU A 206 -9.90 -18.75 -2.43
N LEU A 207 -9.18 -17.64 -2.57
CA LEU A 207 -9.77 -16.35 -2.93
C LEU A 207 -9.83 -16.06 -4.43
N ARG A 208 -9.10 -16.79 -5.28
CA ARG A 208 -9.28 -16.67 -6.74
C ARG A 208 -10.69 -17.04 -7.18
N GLY A 209 -11.33 -18.00 -6.52
CA GLY A 209 -12.72 -18.40 -6.81
C GLY A 209 -13.79 -17.44 -6.28
N ALA A 210 -13.46 -16.54 -5.36
CA ALA A 210 -14.41 -15.59 -4.77
C ALA A 210 -14.25 -14.16 -5.33
N LEU A 211 -13.22 -13.91 -6.14
CA LEU A 211 -12.89 -12.59 -6.70
C LEU A 211 -13.04 -12.50 -8.21
N ASP A 212 -13.30 -13.63 -8.90
CA ASP A 212 -13.76 -13.73 -10.29
C ASP A 212 -15.30 -13.67 -10.33
#